data_348f00e2a6df435c85d2ac9cf364a803
#
_entry.id   348f00e2a6df435c85d2ac9cf364a803
#
_cell.length_a   1.000
_cell.length_b   1.000
_cell.length_c   1.000
_cell.angle_alpha   90.00
_cell.angle_beta   90.00
_cell.angle_gamma   90.00
#
_symmetry.space_group_name_H-M   'P 1'
#
loop_
_entity.id
_entity.type
_entity.pdbx_description
1 polymer ?
#
loop_
_entity_poly.entity_id
_entity_poly.type
_entity_poly.pdbx_seq_one_letter_code
_entity_poly.pdbx_strand_id
1 'polypeptide(L)'
;LEWEQFDMVRGMDGRAGCQDDPRRFLAYRCAQYLAFPHQMIPRVLAELERAELEGRNLVEEKYARMMAVTDPDAYRESCAQRIPEASPVKRAALAQLRDLLLPALADAARDLPESHLHARPDVSSAGRVSSMDYFLAEVEGYSLGSIFALRDALAHQLGHENPIESSWELAVGLLGAMGKGA
;
A
#
# COMPACT_ATOMS: atom_id res chain seq x y z
N LEU A 1 3.92 10.70 10.82
CA LEU A 1 4.50 9.38 11.13
C LEU A 1 4.83 8.61 9.84
N GLU A 2 3.87 8.28 8.95
CA GLU A 2 4.16 7.50 7.74
C GLU A 2 5.10 8.23 6.77
N TRP A 3 4.94 9.55 6.60
CA TRP A 3 5.86 10.35 5.82
C TRP A 3 7.28 10.33 6.41
N GLU A 4 7.41 10.44 7.71
CA GLU A 4 8.70 10.39 8.40
C GLU A 4 9.39 9.04 8.19
N GLN A 5 8.64 7.94 8.31
CA GLN A 5 9.14 6.60 8.00
C GLN A 5 9.57 6.49 6.53
N PHE A 6 8.76 7.03 5.59
CA PHE A 6 9.09 7.04 4.16
C PHE A 6 10.35 7.87 3.86
N ASP A 7 10.48 9.03 4.47
CA ASP A 7 11.65 9.92 4.26
C ASP A 7 12.98 9.29 4.74
N MET A 8 12.89 8.34 5.68
CA MET A 8 14.04 7.58 6.19
C MET A 8 14.43 6.39 5.30
N VAL A 9 13.56 5.91 4.41
CA VAL A 9 13.85 4.77 3.54
C VAL A 9 15.05 5.09 2.63
N ARG A 10 15.97 4.14 2.51
CA ARG A 10 17.11 4.22 1.57
C ARG A 10 17.13 2.97 0.71
N GLY A 11 17.06 3.15 -0.60
CA GLY A 11 17.28 2.10 -1.57
C GLY A 11 18.77 1.83 -1.80
N MET A 12 19.08 0.87 -2.67
CA MET A 12 20.46 0.55 -3.06
C MET A 12 21.20 1.76 -3.65
N ASP A 13 20.48 2.60 -4.39
CA ASP A 13 21.01 3.83 -5.01
C ASP A 13 20.81 5.09 -4.12
N GLY A 14 20.44 4.91 -2.86
CA GLY A 14 20.18 5.99 -1.92
C GLY A 14 18.73 6.43 -1.86
N ARG A 15 18.48 7.74 -1.89
CA ARG A 15 17.14 8.36 -1.80
C ARG A 15 16.39 8.22 -3.12
N ALA A 16 15.15 7.75 -3.08
CA ALA A 16 14.32 7.65 -4.28
C ALA A 16 13.71 9.02 -4.65
N GLY A 17 13.61 9.34 -5.94
CA GLY A 17 13.08 10.62 -6.42
C GLY A 17 11.63 10.91 -5.97
N CYS A 18 10.83 9.88 -5.67
CA CYS A 18 9.48 10.06 -5.11
C CYS A 18 9.48 10.62 -3.67
N GLN A 19 10.60 10.57 -2.96
CA GLN A 19 10.77 11.19 -1.65
C GLN A 19 11.01 12.72 -1.74
N ASP A 20 11.18 13.25 -2.94
CA ASP A 20 11.35 14.69 -3.18
C ASP A 20 10.02 15.39 -3.50
N ASP A 21 8.91 14.62 -3.54
CA ASP A 21 7.56 15.13 -3.78
C ASP A 21 6.59 14.76 -2.62
N PRO A 22 6.70 15.43 -1.47
CA PRO A 22 5.82 15.18 -0.32
C PRO A 22 4.34 15.47 -0.64
N ARG A 23 4.05 16.41 -1.55
CA ARG A 23 2.67 16.73 -1.94
C ARG A 23 2.01 15.55 -2.65
N ARG A 24 2.72 14.95 -3.60
CA ARG A 24 2.23 13.78 -4.31
C ARG A 24 2.06 12.57 -3.40
N PHE A 25 3.01 12.34 -2.50
CA PHE A 25 2.90 11.30 -1.48
C PHE A 25 1.62 11.50 -0.64
N LEU A 26 1.43 12.71 -0.09
CA LEU A 26 0.26 13.02 0.74
C LEU A 26 -1.05 12.87 -0.04
N ALA A 27 -1.12 13.30 -1.31
CA ALA A 27 -2.32 13.15 -2.13
C ALA A 27 -2.74 11.68 -2.24
N TYR A 28 -1.82 10.78 -2.59
CA TYR A 28 -2.13 9.35 -2.71
C TYR A 28 -2.45 8.69 -1.37
N ARG A 29 -1.71 9.04 -0.31
CA ARG A 29 -1.97 8.45 1.01
C ARG A 29 -3.30 8.94 1.62
N CYS A 30 -3.59 10.24 1.51
CA CYS A 30 -4.89 10.78 1.94
C CYS A 30 -6.04 10.16 1.14
N ALA A 31 -5.91 10.03 -0.18
CA ALA A 31 -6.92 9.38 -1.02
C ALA A 31 -7.20 7.95 -0.57
N GLN A 32 -6.15 7.16 -0.31
CA GLN A 32 -6.30 5.79 0.19
C GLN A 32 -7.01 5.75 1.55
N TYR A 33 -6.59 6.57 2.53
CA TYR A 33 -7.20 6.55 3.87
C TYR A 33 -8.62 7.11 3.89
N LEU A 34 -8.95 8.07 3.02
CA LEU A 34 -10.31 8.62 2.91
C LEU A 34 -11.27 7.65 2.22
N ALA A 35 -10.77 6.84 1.28
CA ALA A 35 -11.56 5.84 0.57
C ALA A 35 -11.75 4.55 1.37
N PHE A 36 -10.83 4.20 2.27
CA PHE A 36 -10.88 2.96 3.03
C PHE A 36 -11.74 3.07 4.29
N PRO A 37 -12.12 1.93 4.92
CA PRO A 37 -12.97 1.94 6.11
C PRO A 37 -12.35 2.79 7.22
N HIS A 38 -12.99 3.89 7.58
CA HIS A 38 -12.45 4.87 8.52
C HIS A 38 -12.16 4.28 9.92
N GLN A 39 -12.90 3.24 10.34
CA GLN A 39 -12.62 2.52 11.58
C GLN A 39 -11.24 1.84 11.59
N MET A 40 -10.59 1.69 10.42
CA MET A 40 -9.25 1.13 10.33
C MET A 40 -8.14 2.16 10.57
N ILE A 41 -8.44 3.46 10.44
CA ILE A 41 -7.41 4.52 10.61
C ILE A 41 -6.71 4.44 11.98
N PRO A 42 -7.42 4.33 13.12
CA PRO A 42 -6.75 4.18 14.42
C PRO A 42 -5.92 2.90 14.53
N ARG A 43 -6.34 1.82 13.87
CA ARG A 43 -5.56 0.57 13.85
C ARG A 43 -4.28 0.69 13.06
N VAL A 44 -4.33 1.32 11.88
CA VAL A 44 -3.14 1.57 11.05
C VAL A 44 -2.17 2.48 11.80
N LEU A 45 -2.65 3.52 12.46
CA LEU A 45 -1.82 4.37 13.31
C LEU A 45 -1.13 3.56 14.41
N ALA A 46 -1.88 2.71 15.13
CA ALA A 46 -1.33 1.86 16.18
C ALA A 46 -0.30 0.83 15.66
N GLU A 47 -0.46 0.33 14.40
CA GLU A 47 0.55 -0.52 13.76
C GLU A 47 1.86 0.23 13.50
N LEU A 48 1.77 1.46 13.00
CA LEU A 48 2.94 2.33 12.76
C LEU A 48 3.65 2.69 14.05
N GLU A 49 2.90 3.11 15.08
CA GLU A 49 3.45 3.45 16.41
C GLU A 49 4.12 2.24 17.08
N ARG A 50 3.48 1.08 17.03
CA ARG A 50 4.05 -0.15 17.58
C ARG A 50 5.34 -0.54 16.87
N ALA A 51 5.37 -0.49 15.53
CA ALA A 51 6.55 -0.81 14.77
C ALA A 51 7.71 0.12 15.13
N GLU A 52 7.44 1.41 15.33
CA GLU A 52 8.43 2.40 15.75
C GLU A 52 9.00 2.09 17.13
N LEU A 53 8.14 1.71 18.09
CA LEU A 53 8.56 1.25 19.43
C LEU A 53 9.41 -0.02 19.39
N GLU A 54 9.18 -0.89 18.39
CA GLU A 54 9.97 -2.11 18.12
C GLU A 54 11.26 -1.83 17.33
N GLY A 55 11.52 -0.58 16.97
CA GLY A 55 12.68 -0.19 16.13
C GLY A 55 12.53 -0.62 14.66
N ARG A 56 11.30 -0.81 14.18
CA ARG A 56 10.96 -1.20 12.81
C ARG A 56 10.41 -0.01 12.02
N ASN A 57 10.61 -0.02 10.71
CA ASN A 57 10.03 0.92 9.79
C ASN A 57 9.12 0.17 8.80
N LEU A 58 7.79 0.28 8.95
CA LEU A 58 6.83 -0.44 8.11
C LEU A 58 6.90 -0.03 6.64
N VAL A 59 7.29 1.22 6.37
CA VAL A 59 7.45 1.69 5.00
C VAL A 59 8.70 1.07 4.37
N GLU A 60 9.82 0.96 5.09
CA GLU A 60 11.00 0.23 4.62
C GLU A 60 10.68 -1.25 4.34
N GLU A 61 9.98 -1.90 5.26
CA GLU A 61 9.55 -3.29 5.10
C GLU A 61 8.65 -3.48 3.88
N LYS A 62 7.71 -2.56 3.63
CA LYS A 62 6.87 -2.54 2.42
C LYS A 62 7.73 -2.51 1.16
N TYR A 63 8.69 -1.59 1.07
CA TYR A 63 9.57 -1.48 -0.10
C TYR A 63 10.45 -2.71 -0.29
N ALA A 64 10.94 -3.30 0.79
CA ALA A 64 11.68 -4.56 0.71
C ALA A 64 10.81 -5.72 0.19
N ARG A 65 9.56 -5.85 0.64
CA ARG A 65 8.62 -6.84 0.11
C ARG A 65 8.28 -6.61 -1.36
N MET A 66 8.18 -5.35 -1.78
CA MET A 66 8.03 -5.01 -3.20
C MET A 66 9.26 -5.47 -4.00
N MET A 67 10.47 -5.27 -3.48
CA MET A 67 11.70 -5.74 -4.10
C MET A 67 11.72 -7.27 -4.21
N ALA A 68 11.19 -8.00 -3.22
CA ALA A 68 11.09 -9.47 -3.30
C ALA A 68 10.28 -9.95 -4.53
N VAL A 69 9.35 -9.13 -5.04
CA VAL A 69 8.55 -9.43 -6.24
C VAL A 69 9.22 -8.94 -7.52
N THR A 70 9.87 -7.78 -7.48
CA THR A 70 10.39 -7.11 -8.68
C THR A 70 11.85 -7.42 -8.97
N ASP A 71 12.64 -7.76 -7.94
CA ASP A 71 14.05 -8.16 -8.00
C ASP A 71 14.39 -9.11 -6.83
N PRO A 72 14.02 -10.42 -6.93
CA PRO A 72 14.22 -11.38 -5.86
C PRO A 72 15.69 -11.60 -5.48
N ASP A 73 16.63 -11.40 -6.40
CA ASP A 73 18.04 -11.57 -6.14
C ASP A 73 18.57 -10.43 -5.26
N ALA A 74 18.31 -9.20 -5.66
CA ALA A 74 18.67 -8.02 -4.87
C ALA A 74 18.00 -8.05 -3.47
N TYR A 75 16.73 -8.49 -3.37
CA TYR A 75 16.07 -8.67 -2.08
C TYR A 75 16.81 -9.65 -1.16
N ARG A 76 17.19 -10.84 -1.69
CA ARG A 76 17.91 -11.86 -0.90
C ARG A 76 19.26 -11.36 -0.41
N GLU A 77 19.96 -10.60 -1.23
CA GLU A 77 21.29 -10.07 -0.91
C GLU A 77 21.26 -8.92 0.10
N SER A 78 20.24 -8.06 0.06
CA SER A 78 20.25 -6.78 0.79
C SER A 78 19.29 -6.69 1.98
N CYS A 79 18.12 -7.33 1.92
CA CYS A 79 17.05 -7.08 2.90
C CYS A 79 16.44 -8.31 3.55
N ALA A 80 16.48 -9.49 2.92
CA ALA A 80 15.71 -10.67 3.36
C ALA A 80 15.92 -11.04 4.83
N GLN A 81 17.14 -10.89 5.36
CA GLN A 81 17.45 -11.23 6.75
C GLN A 81 16.83 -10.25 7.78
N ARG A 82 16.46 -9.04 7.35
CA ARG A 82 15.92 -8.00 8.23
C ARG A 82 14.40 -7.92 8.20
N ILE A 83 13.77 -8.51 7.19
CA ILE A 83 12.32 -8.44 7.00
C ILE A 83 11.68 -9.69 7.60
N PRO A 84 10.75 -9.54 8.55
CA PRO A 84 10.05 -10.68 9.14
C PRO A 84 9.25 -11.44 8.08
N GLU A 85 9.44 -12.76 8.01
CA GLU A 85 8.63 -13.62 7.15
C GLU A 85 7.18 -13.73 7.65
N ALA A 86 6.25 -13.69 6.71
CA ALA A 86 4.86 -13.95 7.04
C ALA A 86 4.65 -15.41 7.45
N SER A 87 4.01 -15.64 8.60
CA SER A 87 3.59 -16.98 9.02
C SER A 87 2.61 -17.61 8.01
N PRO A 88 2.45 -18.94 7.97
CA PRO A 88 1.45 -19.58 7.10
C PRO A 88 0.05 -19.03 7.27
N VAL A 89 -0.36 -18.71 8.51
CA VAL A 89 -1.67 -18.11 8.82
C VAL A 89 -1.76 -16.69 8.25
N LYS A 90 -0.70 -15.88 8.37
CA LYS A 90 -0.66 -14.54 7.81
C LYS A 90 -0.74 -14.58 6.28
N ARG A 91 0.00 -15.48 5.63
CA ARG A 91 -0.08 -15.67 4.17
C ARG A 91 -1.50 -16.04 3.72
N ALA A 92 -2.17 -16.93 4.45
CA ALA A 92 -3.56 -17.29 4.14
C ALA A 92 -4.52 -16.10 4.30
N ALA A 93 -4.33 -15.26 5.32
CA ALA A 93 -5.13 -14.05 5.52
C ALA A 93 -4.90 -13.01 4.41
N LEU A 94 -3.67 -12.83 3.97
CA LEU A 94 -3.34 -11.96 2.82
C LEU A 94 -3.91 -12.49 1.51
N ALA A 95 -3.90 -13.81 1.29
CA ALA A 95 -4.54 -14.41 0.13
C ALA A 95 -6.06 -14.15 0.13
N GLN A 96 -6.74 -14.31 1.27
CA GLN A 96 -8.16 -13.96 1.39
C GLN A 96 -8.45 -12.49 1.10
N LEU A 97 -7.58 -11.59 1.55
CA LEU A 97 -7.69 -10.16 1.26
C LEU A 97 -7.48 -9.87 -0.23
N ARG A 98 -6.52 -10.54 -0.87
CA ARG A 98 -6.32 -10.49 -2.33
C ARG A 98 -7.58 -10.94 -3.08
N ASP A 99 -8.10 -12.11 -2.74
CA ASP A 99 -9.28 -12.69 -3.40
C ASP A 99 -10.52 -11.79 -3.27
N LEU A 100 -10.66 -11.13 -2.13
CA LEU A 100 -11.72 -10.14 -1.88
C LEU A 100 -11.59 -8.91 -2.79
N LEU A 101 -10.37 -8.38 -2.97
CA LEU A 101 -10.14 -7.10 -3.65
C LEU A 101 -9.92 -7.22 -5.17
N LEU A 102 -9.53 -8.39 -5.69
CA LEU A 102 -9.28 -8.56 -7.12
C LEU A 102 -10.49 -8.23 -8.00
N PRO A 103 -11.73 -8.68 -7.69
CA PRO A 103 -12.92 -8.28 -8.45
C PRO A 103 -13.14 -6.76 -8.41
N ALA A 104 -13.00 -6.13 -7.25
CA ALA A 104 -13.18 -4.70 -7.08
C ALA A 104 -12.14 -3.87 -7.88
N LEU A 105 -10.89 -4.37 -7.96
CA LEU A 105 -9.84 -3.77 -8.79
C LEU A 105 -10.18 -3.86 -10.28
N ALA A 106 -10.69 -5.02 -10.73
CA ALA A 106 -11.12 -5.22 -12.11
C ALA A 106 -12.32 -4.32 -12.47
N ASP A 107 -13.27 -4.15 -11.56
CA ASP A 107 -14.41 -3.24 -11.72
C ASP A 107 -13.93 -1.79 -11.82
N ALA A 108 -13.07 -1.33 -10.91
CA ALA A 108 -12.49 0.01 -10.94
C ALA A 108 -11.72 0.29 -12.24
N ALA A 109 -10.95 -0.68 -12.75
CA ALA A 109 -10.22 -0.54 -14.01
C ALA A 109 -11.16 -0.41 -15.22
N ARG A 110 -12.32 -1.07 -15.20
CA ARG A 110 -13.34 -0.97 -16.25
C ARG A 110 -14.09 0.34 -16.18
N ASP A 111 -14.45 0.79 -14.96
CA ASP A 111 -15.36 1.91 -14.76
C ASP A 111 -14.61 3.26 -14.76
N LEU A 112 -13.31 3.24 -14.45
CA LEU A 112 -12.41 4.40 -14.46
C LEU A 112 -11.16 4.17 -15.33
N PRO A 113 -11.29 3.93 -16.66
CA PRO A 113 -10.17 3.57 -17.52
C PRO A 113 -9.07 4.65 -17.59
N GLU A 114 -9.42 5.93 -17.55
CA GLU A 114 -8.47 7.04 -17.53
C GLU A 114 -7.59 7.01 -16.26
N SER A 115 -8.21 6.78 -15.10
CA SER A 115 -7.49 6.66 -13.82
C SER A 115 -6.62 5.40 -13.80
N HIS A 116 -7.10 4.29 -14.36
CA HIS A 116 -6.36 3.04 -14.48
C HIS A 116 -5.07 3.18 -15.30
N LEU A 117 -5.08 3.98 -16.39
CA LEU A 117 -3.87 4.26 -17.19
C LEU A 117 -2.73 4.90 -16.37
N HIS A 118 -3.07 5.60 -15.30
CA HIS A 118 -2.12 6.25 -14.40
C HIS A 118 -1.83 5.46 -13.12
N ALA A 119 -2.54 4.34 -12.92
CA ALA A 119 -2.32 3.43 -11.80
C ALA A 119 -1.07 2.53 -12.01
N ARG A 120 -0.75 1.73 -11.01
CA ARG A 120 0.24 0.66 -11.16
C ARG A 120 -0.32 -0.44 -12.07
N PRO A 121 0.55 -1.27 -12.69
CA PRO A 121 0.09 -2.36 -13.56
C PRO A 121 -0.79 -3.36 -12.79
N ASP A 122 -1.58 -4.14 -13.51
CA ASP A 122 -2.43 -5.20 -12.93
C ASP A 122 -1.61 -6.39 -12.45
N VAL A 123 -0.48 -6.65 -13.11
CA VAL A 123 0.44 -7.77 -12.81
C VAL A 123 1.84 -7.23 -12.58
N SER A 124 2.47 -7.72 -11.52
CA SER A 124 3.87 -7.41 -11.23
C SER A 124 4.82 -8.05 -12.25
N SER A 125 5.91 -7.35 -12.53
CA SER A 125 6.99 -7.79 -13.42
C SER A 125 8.33 -7.25 -12.91
N ALA A 126 9.44 -7.61 -13.56
CA ALA A 126 10.75 -7.07 -13.22
C ALA A 126 10.74 -5.53 -13.19
N GLY A 127 11.12 -4.96 -12.07
CA GLY A 127 11.17 -3.50 -11.85
C GLY A 127 9.80 -2.81 -11.65
N ARG A 128 8.66 -3.52 -11.78
CA ARG A 128 7.32 -2.90 -11.64
C ARG A 128 6.40 -3.76 -10.79
N VAL A 129 5.95 -3.22 -9.66
CA VAL A 129 4.99 -3.88 -8.76
C VAL A 129 3.54 -3.52 -9.15
N SER A 130 2.64 -4.51 -9.11
CA SER A 130 1.20 -4.31 -9.34
C SER A 130 0.55 -3.50 -8.21
N SER A 131 -0.65 -2.94 -8.49
CA SER A 131 -1.46 -2.26 -7.47
C SER A 131 -1.76 -3.18 -6.28
N MET A 132 -2.11 -4.44 -6.56
CA MET A 132 -2.44 -5.42 -5.54
C MET A 132 -1.22 -5.81 -4.71
N ASP A 133 -0.09 -6.14 -5.35
CA ASP A 133 1.12 -6.52 -4.62
C ASP A 133 1.72 -5.36 -3.81
N TYR A 134 1.58 -4.13 -4.31
CA TYR A 134 1.93 -2.91 -3.57
C TYR A 134 1.13 -2.80 -2.28
N PHE A 135 -0.18 -2.99 -2.34
CA PHE A 135 -1.06 -2.93 -1.19
C PHE A 135 -0.80 -4.08 -0.21
N LEU A 136 -0.66 -5.31 -0.69
CA LEU A 136 -0.39 -6.46 0.16
C LEU A 136 0.98 -6.38 0.85
N ALA A 137 2.00 -5.83 0.17
CA ALA A 137 3.32 -5.60 0.77
C ALA A 137 3.25 -4.63 1.97
N GLU A 138 2.33 -3.65 1.92
CA GLU A 138 2.07 -2.76 3.05
C GLU A 138 1.37 -3.51 4.19
N VAL A 139 0.25 -4.15 3.89
CA VAL A 139 -0.61 -4.82 4.88
C VAL A 139 0.11 -5.99 5.56
N GLU A 140 1.05 -6.65 4.90
CA GLU A 140 1.86 -7.72 5.49
C GLU A 140 2.67 -7.25 6.70
N GLY A 141 3.02 -5.98 6.79
CA GLY A 141 3.67 -5.39 7.97
C GLY A 141 2.79 -5.34 9.21
N TYR A 142 1.47 -5.41 9.07
CA TYR A 142 0.52 -5.29 10.18
C TYR A 142 0.39 -6.60 10.97
N SER A 143 -0.20 -6.50 12.16
CA SER A 143 -0.59 -7.66 12.96
C SER A 143 -1.68 -8.47 12.26
N LEU A 144 -1.73 -9.77 12.55
CA LEU A 144 -2.77 -10.66 12.01
C LEU A 144 -4.19 -10.18 12.39
N GLY A 145 -4.37 -9.63 13.60
CA GLY A 145 -5.63 -9.06 14.04
C GLY A 145 -6.05 -7.83 13.23
N SER A 146 -5.12 -6.99 12.82
CA SER A 146 -5.39 -5.84 11.95
C SER A 146 -5.69 -6.28 10.51
N ILE A 147 -5.04 -7.32 10.00
CA ILE A 147 -5.33 -7.88 8.68
C ILE A 147 -6.75 -8.44 8.62
N PHE A 148 -7.18 -9.22 9.61
CA PHE A 148 -8.55 -9.72 9.68
C PHE A 148 -9.57 -8.59 9.81
N ALA A 149 -9.32 -7.62 10.68
CA ALA A 149 -10.21 -6.48 10.84
C ALA A 149 -10.34 -5.66 9.53
N LEU A 150 -9.24 -5.47 8.81
CA LEU A 150 -9.23 -4.79 7.51
C LEU A 150 -10.02 -5.58 6.47
N ARG A 151 -9.81 -6.89 6.37
CA ARG A 151 -10.56 -7.75 5.45
C ARG A 151 -12.06 -7.67 5.70
N ASP A 152 -12.48 -7.76 6.95
CA ASP A 152 -13.91 -7.76 7.31
C ASP A 152 -14.54 -6.38 7.08
N ALA A 153 -13.81 -5.30 7.36
CA ALA A 153 -14.24 -3.93 7.10
C ALA A 153 -14.37 -3.64 5.59
N LEU A 154 -13.39 -4.09 4.79
CA LEU A 154 -13.45 -3.96 3.32
C LEU A 154 -14.55 -4.82 2.71
N ALA A 155 -14.77 -6.03 3.21
CA ALA A 155 -15.88 -6.89 2.75
C ALA A 155 -17.24 -6.21 3.00
N HIS A 156 -17.41 -5.55 4.15
CA HIS A 156 -18.61 -4.77 4.44
C HIS A 156 -18.74 -3.56 3.51
N GLN A 157 -17.66 -2.79 3.30
CA GLN A 157 -17.67 -1.58 2.45
C GLN A 157 -17.99 -1.93 0.99
N LEU A 158 -17.41 -2.99 0.45
CA LEU A 158 -17.65 -3.48 -0.92
C LEU A 158 -19.11 -3.86 -1.19
N GLY A 159 -19.91 -4.08 -0.15
CA GLY A 159 -21.37 -4.25 -0.28
C GLY A 159 -22.13 -2.95 -0.64
N HIS A 160 -21.46 -1.80 -0.57
CA HIS A 160 -22.08 -0.48 -0.76
C HIS A 160 -21.32 0.41 -1.75
N GLU A 161 -20.00 0.36 -1.77
CA GLU A 161 -19.13 1.16 -2.61
C GLU A 161 -17.81 0.43 -2.90
N ASN A 162 -17.14 0.80 -3.99
CA ASN A 162 -15.82 0.31 -4.33
C ASN A 162 -14.73 1.26 -3.80
N PRO A 163 -14.00 0.90 -2.72
CA PRO A 163 -12.98 1.79 -2.15
C PRO A 163 -11.81 2.07 -3.11
N ILE A 164 -11.57 1.23 -4.11
CA ILE A 164 -10.51 1.43 -5.10
C ILE A 164 -10.90 2.55 -6.06
N GLU A 165 -12.13 2.56 -6.56
CA GLU A 165 -12.67 3.65 -7.40
C GLU A 165 -12.62 4.97 -6.63
N SER A 166 -13.19 4.99 -5.41
CA SER A 166 -13.17 6.18 -4.55
C SER A 166 -11.74 6.69 -4.31
N SER A 167 -10.78 5.80 -4.10
CA SER A 167 -9.37 6.17 -3.91
C SER A 167 -8.77 6.81 -5.17
N TRP A 168 -9.07 6.30 -6.36
CA TRP A 168 -8.55 6.85 -7.61
C TRP A 168 -9.17 8.22 -7.91
N GLU A 169 -10.47 8.39 -7.73
CA GLU A 169 -11.15 9.67 -7.92
C GLU A 169 -10.63 10.74 -6.95
N LEU A 170 -10.48 10.39 -5.68
CA LEU A 170 -9.91 11.27 -4.66
C LEU A 170 -8.47 11.67 -4.98
N ALA A 171 -7.64 10.73 -5.44
CA ALA A 171 -6.25 11.02 -5.80
C ALA A 171 -6.18 12.02 -6.95
N VAL A 172 -6.99 11.85 -8.00
CA VAL A 172 -7.08 12.79 -9.14
C VAL A 172 -7.55 14.15 -8.66
N GLY A 173 -8.59 14.20 -7.81
CA GLY A 173 -9.12 15.45 -7.25
C GLY A 173 -8.09 16.20 -6.40
N LEU A 174 -7.38 15.51 -5.51
CA LEU A 174 -6.35 16.09 -4.65
C LEU A 174 -5.15 16.62 -5.46
N LEU A 175 -4.65 15.85 -6.44
CA LEU A 175 -3.57 16.28 -7.31
C LEU A 175 -3.97 17.49 -8.15
N GLY A 176 -5.20 17.52 -8.69
CA GLY A 176 -5.74 18.65 -9.43
C GLY A 176 -5.88 19.92 -8.59
N ALA A 177 -6.27 19.80 -7.33
CA ALA A 177 -6.34 20.93 -6.39
C ALA A 177 -4.95 21.47 -6.03
N MET A 178 -3.95 20.59 -5.85
CA MET A 178 -2.57 20.98 -5.54
C MET A 178 -1.85 21.63 -6.73
N GLY A 179 -2.19 21.25 -7.97
CA GLY A 179 -1.61 21.82 -9.20
C GLY A 179 -2.12 23.23 -9.53
N LYS A 180 -3.25 23.65 -8.95
CA LYS A 180 -3.84 24.99 -9.17
C LYS A 180 -3.33 26.05 -8.17
N GLY A 181 -2.53 25.65 -7.19
CA GLY A 181 -2.00 26.51 -6.12
C GLY A 181 -0.50 26.81 -6.24
N ALA A 182 0.12 26.59 -7.40
CA ALA A 182 1.53 26.88 -7.67
C ALA A 182 1.68 28.06 -8.64
#